data_6ca35af3bf118edccd3cf5e4633a581b
#
_entry.id   6ca35af3bf118edccd3cf5e4633a581b
#
_cell.length_a   1.000
_cell.length_b   1.000
_cell.length_c   1.000
_cell.angle_alpha   90.00
_cell.angle_beta   90.00
_cell.angle_gamma   90.00
#
_symmetry.space_group_name_H-M   'P 1'
#
loop_
_entity.id
_entity.type
_entity.pdbx_description
1 polymer ?
#
loop_
_entity_poly.entity_id
_entity_poly.type
_entity_poly.pdbx_seq_one_letter_code
_entity_poly.pdbx_strand_id
1 'polypeptide(L)'
;MEFLYTADRNSYRRMTTSELRESYMVDGTFVPGEVTLCYTDIDRAIVGSVVPLADPLTLPIHKELASDFFAQRREIGVVNMGAAGEGEVDGETYTV
;
A
#
# COMPACT_ATOMS: atom_id res chain seq x y z
N MET A 1 2.52 8.29 3.71
CA MET A 1 2.66 7.31 2.60
C MET A 1 4.05 7.44 2.02
N GLU A 2 4.71 6.34 1.84
CA GLU A 2 6.01 6.27 1.19
C GLU A 2 5.84 6.36 -0.34
N PHE A 3 6.85 6.91 -1.04
CA PHE A 3 6.87 6.98 -2.50
C PHE A 3 8.10 6.24 -3.02
N LEU A 4 7.88 5.24 -3.85
CA LEU A 4 8.92 4.46 -4.49
C LEU A 4 8.98 4.80 -5.99
N TYR A 5 10.11 5.32 -6.40
CA TYR A 5 10.39 5.61 -7.81
C TYR A 5 11.35 4.58 -8.37
N THR A 6 10.91 3.88 -9.38
CA THR A 6 11.72 2.82 -10.01
C THR A 6 12.81 3.42 -10.89
N ALA A 7 13.92 2.68 -11.01
CA ALA A 7 14.98 3.06 -11.91
C ALA A 7 14.57 2.86 -13.37
N ASP A 8 15.18 3.63 -14.27
CA ASP A 8 14.95 3.48 -15.70
C ASP A 8 15.54 2.16 -16.24
N ARG A 9 15.07 1.79 -17.45
CA ARG A 9 15.45 0.54 -18.10
C ARG A 9 16.94 0.39 -18.36
N ASN A 10 17.67 1.48 -18.51
CA ASN A 10 19.12 1.43 -18.77
C ASN A 10 19.93 1.36 -17.48
N SER A 11 19.43 1.96 -16.41
CA SER A 11 20.14 2.07 -15.13
C SER A 11 20.11 0.78 -14.32
N TYR A 12 18.99 0.04 -14.28
CA TYR A 12 18.83 -1.11 -13.40
C TYR A 12 19.91 -2.19 -13.62
N ARG A 13 20.42 -2.33 -14.84
CA ARG A 13 21.43 -3.33 -15.20
C ARG A 13 22.77 -3.11 -14.53
N ARG A 14 23.04 -1.90 -14.08
CA ARG A 14 24.31 -1.49 -13.44
C ARG A 14 24.18 -1.26 -11.95
N MET A 15 22.97 -1.41 -11.41
CA MET A 15 22.68 -1.15 -10.02
C MET A 15 23.21 -2.28 -9.13
N THR A 16 23.70 -1.88 -7.96
CA THR A 16 24.03 -2.83 -6.89
C THR A 16 22.76 -3.44 -6.32
N THR A 17 22.89 -4.52 -5.56
CA THR A 17 21.77 -5.14 -4.86
C THR A 17 21.07 -4.13 -3.92
N SER A 18 21.84 -3.28 -3.25
CA SER A 18 21.29 -2.24 -2.38
C SER A 18 20.43 -1.23 -3.16
N GLU A 19 20.96 -0.71 -4.26
CA GLU A 19 20.24 0.22 -5.14
C GLU A 19 18.98 -0.41 -5.75
N LEU A 20 19.02 -1.69 -6.14
CA LEU A 20 17.86 -2.43 -6.62
C LEU A 20 16.78 -2.55 -5.55
N ARG A 21 17.17 -2.82 -4.31
CA ARG A 21 16.23 -2.87 -3.18
C ARG A 21 15.56 -1.52 -2.94
N GLU A 22 16.33 -0.45 -2.94
CA GLU A 22 15.80 0.92 -2.79
C GLU A 22 14.80 1.30 -3.88
N SER A 23 15.02 0.82 -5.11
CA SER A 23 14.17 1.15 -6.27
C SER A 23 12.95 0.24 -6.45
N TYR A 24 13.00 -0.99 -5.97
CA TYR A 24 12.00 -2.00 -6.33
C TYR A 24 11.39 -2.77 -5.16
N MET A 25 11.89 -2.61 -3.95
CA MET A 25 11.39 -3.36 -2.81
C MET A 25 10.50 -2.48 -1.93
N VAL A 26 9.30 -2.97 -1.67
CA VAL A 26 8.43 -2.42 -0.63
C VAL A 26 8.64 -3.23 0.62
N ASP A 27 9.24 -2.64 1.64
CA ASP A 27 9.46 -3.26 2.94
C ASP A 27 8.77 -2.48 4.07
N GLY A 28 8.97 -2.89 5.32
CA GLY A 28 8.34 -2.25 6.47
C GLY A 28 6.81 -2.41 6.52
N THR A 29 6.27 -3.41 5.82
CA THR A 29 4.84 -3.74 5.86
C THR A 29 4.50 -4.63 7.06
N PHE A 30 3.21 -4.84 7.31
CA PHE A 30 2.67 -5.66 8.41
C PHE A 30 3.08 -5.20 9.81
N VAL A 31 3.04 -3.89 10.02
CA VAL A 31 3.25 -3.31 11.36
C VAL A 31 1.95 -3.40 12.17
N PRO A 32 1.96 -4.08 13.33
CA PRO A 32 0.77 -4.23 14.16
C PRO A 32 0.15 -2.89 14.57
N GLY A 33 -1.15 -2.75 14.39
CA GLY A 33 -1.89 -1.53 14.71
C GLY A 33 -1.77 -0.41 13.67
N GLU A 34 -1.17 -0.66 12.51
CA GLU A 34 -0.91 0.38 11.52
C GLU A 34 -1.45 0.06 10.12
N VAL A 35 -1.65 1.13 9.37
CA VAL A 35 -1.82 1.12 7.90
C VAL A 35 -0.50 1.60 7.30
N THR A 36 0.18 0.76 6.57
CA THR A 36 1.40 1.11 5.83
C THR A 36 1.11 1.12 4.34
N LEU A 37 1.43 2.20 3.66
CA LEU A 37 1.17 2.37 2.24
C LEU A 37 2.42 2.88 1.53
N CYS A 38 2.70 2.30 0.36
CA CYS A 38 3.74 2.73 -0.55
C CYS A 38 3.15 2.99 -1.93
N TYR A 39 3.29 4.20 -2.42
CA TYR A 39 2.95 4.55 -3.81
C TYR A 39 4.13 4.23 -4.71
N THR A 40 3.87 3.50 -5.79
CA THR A 40 4.89 3.22 -6.80
C THR A 40 4.54 3.91 -8.11
N ASP A 41 5.55 4.31 -8.87
CA ASP A 41 5.36 4.86 -10.22
C ASP A 41 5.07 3.78 -11.26
N ILE A 42 5.20 2.50 -10.89
CA ILE A 42 4.75 1.38 -11.74
C ILE A 42 3.21 1.34 -11.71
N ASP A 43 2.61 1.65 -12.85
CA ASP A 43 1.16 1.71 -13.03
C ASP A 43 0.42 2.58 -11.99
N ARG A 44 1.13 3.44 -11.30
CA ARG A 44 0.59 4.27 -10.20
C ARG A 44 -0.10 3.44 -9.12
N ALA A 45 0.46 2.26 -8.84
CA ALA A 45 -0.08 1.35 -7.85
C ALA A 45 0.26 1.80 -6.43
N ILE A 46 -0.63 1.53 -5.51
CA ILE A 46 -0.37 1.61 -4.07
C ILE A 46 -0.35 0.20 -3.53
N VAL A 47 0.75 -0.16 -2.88
CA VAL A 47 0.92 -1.45 -2.20
C VAL A 47 1.06 -1.18 -0.71
N GLY A 48 0.44 -1.99 0.10
CA GLY A 48 0.56 -1.80 1.53
C GLY A 48 -0.07 -2.91 2.35
N SER A 49 -0.14 -2.68 3.64
CA SER A 49 -0.76 -3.59 4.59
C SER A 49 -1.60 -2.83 5.62
N VAL A 50 -2.58 -3.53 6.14
CA VAL A 50 -3.43 -3.08 7.24
C VAL A 50 -3.41 -4.19 8.29
N VAL A 51 -2.95 -3.87 9.50
CA VAL A 51 -2.84 -4.85 10.59
C VAL A 51 -3.64 -4.34 11.79
N PRO A 52 -4.98 -4.47 11.78
CA PRO A 52 -5.81 -4.04 12.90
C PRO A 52 -5.55 -4.93 14.15
N LEU A 53 -5.65 -4.33 15.29
CA LEU A 53 -5.59 -5.01 16.58
C LEU A 53 -6.98 -4.97 17.24
N ALA A 54 -7.13 -4.22 18.33
CA ALA A 54 -8.41 -4.09 19.04
C ALA A 54 -9.38 -3.13 18.33
N ASP A 55 -8.85 -2.08 17.71
CA ASP A 55 -9.63 -1.04 17.06
C ASP A 55 -9.55 -1.15 15.54
N PRO A 56 -10.63 -0.80 14.81
CA PRO A 56 -10.60 -0.74 13.35
C PRO A 56 -9.63 0.34 12.86
N LEU A 57 -8.99 0.08 11.71
CA LEU A 57 -8.14 1.03 11.03
C LEU A 57 -8.84 1.58 9.78
N THR A 58 -8.63 2.85 9.49
CA THR A 58 -9.19 3.50 8.32
C THR A 58 -8.07 3.82 7.32
N LEU A 59 -8.32 3.60 6.03
CA LEU A 59 -7.40 4.00 4.98
C LEU A 59 -7.32 5.54 4.94
N PRO A 60 -6.13 6.11 5.11
CA PRO A 60 -5.96 7.55 5.20
C PRO A 60 -6.15 8.22 3.83
N ILE A 61 -6.67 9.44 3.84
CA ILE A 61 -6.72 10.30 2.67
C ILE A 61 -5.39 11.06 2.60
N HIS A 62 -4.65 10.87 1.53
CA HIS A 62 -3.42 11.59 1.27
C HIS A 62 -3.66 12.67 0.21
N LYS A 63 -3.25 13.90 0.49
CA LYS A 63 -3.44 15.04 -0.44
C LYS A 63 -2.74 14.82 -1.79
N GLU A 64 -1.66 14.04 -1.80
CA GLU A 64 -0.93 13.68 -3.00
C GLU A 64 -1.77 12.85 -3.99
N LEU A 65 -2.82 12.20 -3.50
CA LEU A 65 -3.75 11.44 -4.34
C LEU A 65 -4.80 12.32 -5.01
N ALA A 66 -4.89 13.59 -4.58
CA ALA A 66 -5.88 14.57 -5.09
C ALA A 66 -7.30 14.00 -5.14
N SER A 67 -7.70 13.30 -4.08
CA SER A 67 -8.99 12.61 -3.96
C SER A 67 -9.69 12.97 -2.65
N ASP A 68 -11.01 12.97 -2.66
CA ASP A 68 -11.82 13.25 -1.47
C ASP A 68 -11.91 12.02 -0.55
N PHE A 69 -11.75 10.83 -1.11
CA PHE A 69 -11.63 9.56 -0.38
C PHE A 69 -10.67 8.61 -1.10
N PHE A 70 -10.15 7.64 -0.37
CA PHE A 70 -9.03 6.80 -0.83
C PHE A 70 -9.29 6.10 -2.17
N ALA A 71 -10.47 5.52 -2.36
CA ALA A 71 -10.81 4.74 -3.56
C ALA A 71 -11.54 5.54 -4.65
N GLN A 72 -11.59 6.87 -4.57
CA GLN A 72 -12.33 7.69 -5.54
C GLN A 72 -11.94 7.44 -7.00
N ARG A 73 -10.65 7.14 -7.24
CA ARG A 73 -10.09 6.99 -8.59
C ARG A 73 -9.28 5.69 -8.74
N ARG A 74 -9.55 4.71 -7.89
CA ARG A 74 -8.82 3.43 -7.89
C ARG A 74 -9.66 2.31 -7.32
N GLU A 75 -9.34 1.11 -7.72
CA GLU A 75 -9.86 -0.10 -7.11
C GLU A 75 -8.95 -0.56 -5.96
N ILE A 76 -9.52 -1.27 -5.01
CA ILE A 76 -8.78 -1.87 -3.90
C ILE A 76 -8.95 -3.37 -3.97
N GLY A 77 -7.83 -4.09 -4.05
CA GLY A 77 -7.79 -5.53 -3.86
C GLY A 77 -7.24 -5.84 -2.46
N VAL A 78 -7.89 -6.73 -1.75
CA VAL A 78 -7.45 -7.19 -0.42
C VAL A 78 -7.14 -8.68 -0.46
N VAL A 79 -5.95 -9.04 0.01
CA VAL A 79 -5.53 -10.42 0.21
C VAL A 79 -5.30 -10.61 1.70
N ASN A 80 -6.12 -11.43 2.34
CA ASN A 80 -5.94 -11.74 3.75
C ASN A 80 -4.78 -12.73 3.94
N MET A 81 -3.77 -12.31 4.69
CA MET A 81 -2.58 -13.09 4.99
C MET A 81 -2.58 -13.67 6.42
N GLY A 82 -3.61 -13.41 7.19
CA GLY A 82 -3.69 -13.77 8.60
C GLY A 82 -5.01 -14.41 9.00
N ALA A 83 -5.44 -14.13 10.21
CA ALA A 83 -6.74 -14.57 10.72
C ALA A 83 -7.89 -13.88 9.98
N ALA A 84 -9.07 -14.50 10.00
CA ALA A 84 -10.26 -13.89 9.44
C ALA A 84 -10.55 -12.52 10.06
N GLY A 85 -10.94 -11.59 9.22
CA GLY A 85 -11.24 -10.22 9.61
C GLY A 85 -12.45 -9.68 8.88
N GLU A 86 -12.70 -8.41 9.08
CA GLU A 86 -13.81 -7.69 8.45
C GLU A 86 -13.32 -6.37 7.87
N GLY A 87 -13.88 -6.01 6.73
CA GLY A 87 -13.72 -4.70 6.11
C GLY A 87 -15.07 -4.03 5.93
N GLU A 88 -15.16 -2.75 6.22
CA GLU A 88 -16.35 -1.95 5.98
C GLU A 88 -16.12 -0.97 4.83
N VAL A 89 -17.07 -0.92 3.91
CA VAL A 89 -17.09 0.02 2.79
C VAL A 89 -18.49 0.56 2.63
N ASP A 90 -18.65 1.87 2.72
CA ASP A 90 -19.95 2.56 2.57
C ASP A 90 -21.05 1.99 3.49
N GLY A 91 -20.69 1.62 4.71
CA GLY A 91 -21.60 1.05 5.70
C GLY A 91 -21.90 -0.45 5.51
N GLU A 92 -21.34 -1.10 4.51
CA GLU A 92 -21.45 -2.53 4.30
C GLU A 92 -20.20 -3.27 4.80
N THR A 93 -20.42 -4.37 5.51
CA THR A 93 -19.35 -5.19 6.08
C THR A 93 -19.09 -6.43 5.23
N TYR A 94 -17.84 -6.67 4.96
CA TYR A 94 -17.34 -7.82 4.21
C TYR A 94 -16.38 -8.64 5.07
N THR A 95 -16.55 -9.96 5.05
CA THR A 95 -15.58 -10.87 5.66
C THR A 95 -14.39 -11.10 4.72
N VAL A 96 -13.20 -11.01 5.25
CA VAL A 96 -11.95 -11.23 4.52
C VAL A 96 -11.07 -12.27 5.18
#